data_ab7f2a4cca5c001835c1d187fd31a339
#
_entry.id   ab7f2a4cca5c001835c1d187fd31a339
#
_cell.length_a   1.000
_cell.length_b   1.000
_cell.length_c   1.000
_cell.angle_alpha   90.00
_cell.angle_beta   90.00
_cell.angle_gamma   90.00
#
_symmetry.space_group_name_H-M   'P 1'
#
loop_
_entity.id
_entity.type
_entity.pdbx_description
1 polymer ?
#
loop_
_entity_poly.entity_id
_entity_poly.type
_entity_poly.pdbx_seq_one_letter_code
_entity_poly.pdbx_strand_id
1 'polypeptide(L)'
;MARIGISLISICTLLLAACATQPPAPVEDRSLIEQVRASEPEQAPGLQVFPLRNPAVDELISAAEQAERDGDLGRAAMLLERAIRIEPRDPELLQNMAEVRLAQGDWEQAESNASRSFDVGPRVGELCQRNWRTMALARERTGRHEEAHRARERMQECRVEPPPRF
;
A
#
# COMPACT_ATOMS: atom_id res chain seq x y z
N MET A 1 -9.06 -45.67 45.15
CA MET A 1 -9.57 -45.16 43.86
C MET A 1 -9.63 -43.59 43.83
N ALA A 2 -8.68 -42.87 44.45
CA ALA A 2 -8.75 -41.41 44.56
C ALA A 2 -7.54 -40.62 43.97
N ARG A 3 -6.69 -41.27 43.17
CA ARG A 3 -5.46 -40.66 42.62
C ARG A 3 -5.50 -40.33 41.11
N ILE A 4 -6.54 -40.71 40.38
CA ILE A 4 -6.67 -40.50 38.92
C ILE A 4 -7.35 -39.17 38.59
N GLY A 5 -8.16 -38.59 39.51
CA GLY A 5 -8.93 -37.36 39.26
C GLY A 5 -8.11 -36.06 39.24
N ILE A 6 -6.98 -36.00 39.92
CA ILE A 6 -6.17 -34.77 40.07
C ILE A 6 -5.29 -34.51 38.83
N SER A 7 -4.89 -35.59 38.12
CA SER A 7 -4.02 -35.49 36.94
C SER A 7 -4.75 -34.93 35.70
N LEU A 8 -6.05 -35.16 35.58
CA LEU A 8 -6.85 -34.70 34.41
C LEU A 8 -7.20 -33.21 34.51
N ILE A 9 -7.39 -32.68 35.72
CA ILE A 9 -7.68 -31.26 35.95
C ILE A 9 -6.45 -30.41 35.67
N SER A 10 -5.24 -30.88 36.00
CA SER A 10 -3.98 -30.18 35.79
C SER A 10 -3.61 -30.03 34.31
N ILE A 11 -4.01 -30.96 33.46
CA ILE A 11 -3.74 -30.92 32.00
C ILE A 11 -4.69 -29.97 31.30
N CYS A 12 -5.94 -29.86 31.77
CA CYS A 12 -6.93 -28.98 31.18
C CYS A 12 -6.62 -27.48 31.40
N THR A 13 -5.96 -27.10 32.51
CA THR A 13 -5.58 -25.72 32.81
C THR A 13 -4.38 -25.23 32.01
N LEU A 14 -3.50 -26.13 31.53
CA LEU A 14 -2.35 -25.73 30.67
C LEU A 14 -2.74 -25.42 29.22
N LEU A 15 -3.88 -25.93 28.74
CA LEU A 15 -4.34 -25.70 27.36
C LEU A 15 -5.05 -24.34 27.16
N LEU A 16 -5.47 -23.67 28.21
CA LEU A 16 -6.14 -22.37 28.15
C LEU A 16 -5.20 -21.16 28.09
N ALA A 17 -3.90 -21.33 28.34
CA ALA A 17 -2.91 -20.24 28.34
C ALA A 17 -2.34 -19.90 26.95
N ALA A 18 -2.65 -20.67 25.90
CA ALA A 18 -2.07 -20.51 24.57
C ALA A 18 -2.79 -19.49 23.65
N CYS A 19 -3.88 -18.86 24.12
CA CYS A 19 -4.66 -17.94 23.29
C CYS A 19 -4.39 -16.44 23.50
N ALA A 20 -3.36 -16.04 24.22
CA ALA A 20 -3.21 -14.68 24.73
C ALA A 20 -2.06 -13.83 24.11
N THR A 21 -1.46 -14.25 22.98
CA THR A 21 -0.45 -13.44 22.31
C THR A 21 -0.80 -13.21 20.84
N GLN A 22 -1.95 -12.55 20.62
CA GLN A 22 -2.16 -11.90 19.33
C GLN A 22 -1.29 -10.64 19.30
N PRO A 23 -0.41 -10.47 18.28
CA PRO A 23 0.30 -9.20 18.12
C PRO A 23 -0.74 -8.07 17.99
N PRO A 24 -0.45 -6.88 18.52
CA PRO A 24 -1.35 -5.74 18.37
C PRO A 24 -1.65 -5.52 16.89
N ALA A 25 -2.93 -5.28 16.58
CA ALA A 25 -3.33 -4.97 15.20
C ALA A 25 -2.54 -3.75 14.70
N PRO A 26 -2.11 -3.75 13.43
CA PRO A 26 -1.44 -2.60 12.84
C PRO A 26 -2.28 -1.34 13.05
N VAL A 27 -1.65 -0.25 13.49
CA VAL A 27 -2.33 1.04 13.62
C VAL A 27 -2.50 1.61 12.23
N GLU A 28 -3.75 1.78 11.80
CA GLU A 28 -4.06 2.42 10.52
C GLU A 28 -3.67 3.89 10.55
N ASP A 29 -2.90 4.34 9.54
CA ASP A 29 -2.40 5.71 9.43
C ASP A 29 -2.65 6.27 8.02
N ARG A 30 -3.77 6.96 7.85
CA ARG A 30 -4.18 7.61 6.59
C ARG A 30 -3.22 8.70 6.13
N SER A 31 -2.47 9.32 7.05
CA SER A 31 -1.51 10.37 6.68
C SER A 31 -0.42 9.85 5.74
N LEU A 32 -0.17 8.54 5.74
CA LEU A 32 0.77 7.91 4.83
C LEU A 32 0.32 7.98 3.35
N ILE A 33 -0.99 7.90 3.09
CA ILE A 33 -1.54 8.08 1.73
C ILE A 33 -1.27 9.52 1.26
N GLU A 34 -1.56 10.50 2.12
CA GLU A 34 -1.31 11.91 1.81
C GLU A 34 0.19 12.18 1.59
N GLN A 35 1.05 11.57 2.42
CA GLN A 35 2.51 11.68 2.28
C GLN A 35 3.01 11.09 0.95
N VAL A 36 2.44 9.98 0.49
CA VAL A 36 2.78 9.39 -0.81
C VAL A 36 2.30 10.27 -1.96
N ARG A 37 1.10 10.84 -1.87
CA ARG A 37 0.47 11.67 -2.92
C ARG A 37 0.95 13.12 -2.94
N ALA A 38 1.67 13.57 -1.90
CA ALA A 38 2.22 14.93 -1.87
C ALA A 38 3.18 15.14 -3.04
N SER A 39 2.73 15.90 -4.04
CA SER A 39 3.55 16.29 -5.19
C SER A 39 4.54 17.37 -4.79
N GLU A 40 5.78 17.28 -5.26
CA GLU A 40 6.69 18.42 -5.17
C GLU A 40 6.21 19.54 -6.12
N PRO A 41 6.16 20.81 -5.68
CA PRO A 41 5.52 21.91 -6.41
C PRO A 41 6.20 22.30 -7.74
N GLU A 42 7.29 21.66 -8.13
CA GLU A 42 8.14 22.07 -9.27
C GLU A 42 7.98 21.19 -10.53
N GLN A 43 6.95 20.32 -10.58
CA GLN A 43 6.75 19.52 -11.77
C GLN A 43 5.82 20.22 -12.76
N ALA A 44 6.36 20.54 -13.95
CA ALA A 44 5.54 20.98 -15.05
C ALA A 44 4.48 19.91 -15.38
N PRO A 45 3.21 20.30 -15.59
CA PRO A 45 2.17 19.36 -15.99
C PRO A 45 2.55 18.76 -17.35
N GLY A 46 3.08 17.53 -17.33
CA GLY A 46 3.29 16.73 -18.53
C GLY A 46 1.94 16.32 -19.12
N LEU A 47 1.88 16.18 -20.44
CA LEU A 47 0.69 15.61 -21.10
C LEU A 47 0.55 14.14 -20.64
N GLN A 48 -0.39 13.88 -19.76
CA GLN A 48 -0.73 12.52 -19.36
C GLN A 48 -1.77 11.98 -20.33
N VAL A 49 -1.40 10.95 -21.10
CA VAL A 49 -2.34 10.22 -21.95
C VAL A 49 -2.88 9.05 -21.14
N PHE A 50 -4.11 9.16 -20.69
CA PHE A 50 -4.80 8.06 -20.02
C PHE A 50 -5.40 7.12 -21.07
N PRO A 51 -5.14 5.81 -21.01
CA PRO A 51 -5.89 4.85 -21.80
C PRO A 51 -7.37 4.91 -21.43
N LEU A 52 -8.25 4.59 -22.40
CA LEU A 52 -9.68 4.46 -22.10
C LEU A 52 -9.86 3.30 -21.11
N ARG A 53 -10.20 3.64 -19.88
CA ARG A 53 -10.45 2.67 -18.81
C ARG A 53 -11.89 2.14 -18.90
N ASN A 54 -12.10 0.93 -18.41
CA ASN A 54 -13.46 0.36 -18.29
C ASN A 54 -14.27 1.21 -17.29
N PRO A 55 -15.47 1.74 -17.65
CA PRO A 55 -16.28 2.56 -16.75
C PRO A 55 -16.59 1.90 -15.38
N ALA A 56 -16.74 0.57 -15.35
CA ALA A 56 -16.93 -0.16 -14.09
C ALA A 56 -15.70 -0.08 -13.18
N VAL A 57 -14.50 0.08 -13.74
CA VAL A 57 -13.26 0.30 -12.97
C VAL A 57 -13.25 1.71 -12.40
N ASP A 58 -13.65 2.71 -13.18
CA ASP A 58 -13.73 4.11 -12.70
C ASP A 58 -14.71 4.27 -11.54
N GLU A 59 -15.86 3.58 -11.60
CA GLU A 59 -16.83 3.54 -10.49
C GLU A 59 -16.22 2.91 -9.22
N LEU A 60 -15.47 1.82 -9.37
CA LEU A 60 -14.81 1.14 -8.25
C LEU A 60 -13.70 2.01 -7.63
N ILE A 61 -12.93 2.73 -8.44
CA ILE A 61 -11.91 3.69 -7.97
C ILE A 61 -12.59 4.80 -7.16
N SER A 62 -13.60 5.45 -7.73
CA SER A 62 -14.33 6.54 -7.06
C SER A 62 -14.92 6.09 -5.72
N ALA A 63 -15.48 4.88 -5.67
CA ALA A 63 -15.99 4.30 -4.43
C ALA A 63 -14.88 3.97 -3.42
N ALA A 64 -13.71 3.51 -3.89
CA ALA A 64 -12.55 3.26 -3.03
C ALA A 64 -12.00 4.56 -2.43
N GLU A 65 -11.85 5.61 -3.23
CA GLU A 65 -11.44 6.93 -2.76
C GLU A 65 -12.43 7.53 -1.73
N GLN A 66 -13.74 7.30 -1.91
CA GLN A 66 -14.71 7.71 -0.91
C GLN A 66 -14.51 6.93 0.39
N ALA A 67 -14.31 5.61 0.33
CA ALA A 67 -14.02 4.79 1.50
C ALA A 67 -12.72 5.22 2.21
N GLU A 68 -11.68 5.60 1.47
CA GLU A 68 -10.45 6.20 2.03
C GLU A 68 -10.76 7.50 2.79
N ARG A 69 -11.56 8.41 2.21
CA ARG A 69 -11.96 9.68 2.86
C ARG A 69 -12.74 9.42 4.15
N ASP A 70 -13.59 8.40 4.15
CA ASP A 70 -14.40 8.01 5.30
C ASP A 70 -13.57 7.25 6.38
N GLY A 71 -12.32 6.89 6.07
CA GLY A 71 -11.43 6.13 6.96
C GLY A 71 -11.67 4.63 6.93
N ASP A 72 -12.52 4.13 6.02
CA ASP A 72 -12.77 2.69 5.85
C ASP A 72 -11.77 2.09 4.86
N LEU A 73 -10.52 1.93 5.33
CA LEU A 73 -9.44 1.38 4.51
C LEU A 73 -9.69 -0.09 4.12
N GLY A 74 -10.44 -0.83 4.92
CA GLY A 74 -10.84 -2.19 4.60
C GLY A 74 -11.75 -2.24 3.38
N ARG A 75 -12.75 -1.36 3.32
CA ARG A 75 -13.65 -1.22 2.17
C ARG A 75 -12.91 -0.70 0.95
N ALA A 76 -12.00 0.28 1.11
CA ALA A 76 -11.17 0.78 0.02
C ALA A 76 -10.36 -0.35 -0.63
N ALA A 77 -9.65 -1.16 0.17
CA ALA A 77 -8.90 -2.32 -0.32
C ALA A 77 -9.77 -3.32 -1.08
N MET A 78 -10.95 -3.66 -0.56
CA MET A 78 -11.88 -4.60 -1.21
C MET A 78 -12.37 -4.08 -2.58
N LEU A 79 -12.63 -2.78 -2.71
CA LEU A 79 -13.06 -2.16 -3.96
C LEU A 79 -11.93 -2.15 -4.99
N LEU A 80 -10.72 -1.81 -4.57
CA LEU A 80 -9.53 -1.86 -5.42
C LEU A 80 -9.18 -3.29 -5.85
N GLU A 81 -9.35 -4.29 -4.99
CA GLU A 81 -9.18 -5.70 -5.39
C GLU A 81 -10.16 -6.12 -6.49
N ARG A 82 -11.39 -5.62 -6.43
CA ARG A 82 -12.38 -5.86 -7.50
C ARG A 82 -11.97 -5.18 -8.80
N ALA A 83 -11.49 -3.94 -8.75
CA ALA A 83 -10.98 -3.21 -9.90
C ALA A 83 -9.77 -3.93 -10.55
N ILE A 84 -8.81 -4.36 -9.74
CA ILE A 84 -7.62 -5.11 -10.19
C ILE A 84 -7.99 -6.46 -10.85
N ARG A 85 -9.08 -7.11 -10.42
CA ARG A 85 -9.55 -8.32 -11.13
C ARG A 85 -10.06 -8.03 -12.53
N ILE A 86 -10.54 -6.82 -12.81
CA ILE A 86 -11.00 -6.40 -14.14
C ILE A 86 -9.78 -5.97 -14.97
N GLU A 87 -8.90 -5.15 -14.43
CA GLU A 87 -7.70 -4.62 -15.10
C GLU A 87 -6.43 -4.93 -14.28
N PRO A 88 -5.91 -6.16 -14.35
CA PRO A 88 -4.85 -6.65 -13.46
C PRO A 88 -3.47 -6.03 -13.72
N ARG A 89 -3.31 -5.32 -14.83
CA ARG A 89 -2.07 -4.64 -15.23
C ARG A 89 -2.19 -3.13 -15.28
N ASP A 90 -3.26 -2.56 -14.72
CA ASP A 90 -3.37 -1.11 -14.57
C ASP A 90 -2.41 -0.65 -13.44
N PRO A 91 -1.39 0.17 -13.77
CA PRO A 91 -0.40 0.57 -12.78
C PRO A 91 -0.97 1.52 -11.72
N GLU A 92 -1.98 2.33 -12.05
CA GLU A 92 -2.61 3.22 -11.06
C GLU A 92 -3.41 2.44 -10.03
N LEU A 93 -4.15 1.40 -10.45
CA LEU A 93 -4.87 0.52 -9.52
C LEU A 93 -3.92 -0.19 -8.55
N LEU A 94 -2.79 -0.68 -9.07
CA LEU A 94 -1.77 -1.34 -8.26
C LEU A 94 -1.15 -0.36 -7.26
N GLN A 95 -0.90 0.89 -7.66
CA GLN A 95 -0.36 1.92 -6.78
C GLN A 95 -1.39 2.38 -5.74
N ASN A 96 -2.65 2.57 -6.11
CA ASN A 96 -3.71 2.91 -5.16
C ASN A 96 -3.88 1.81 -4.10
N MET A 97 -3.80 0.53 -4.50
CA MET A 97 -3.78 -0.58 -3.56
C MET A 97 -2.54 -0.53 -2.65
N ALA A 98 -1.37 -0.20 -3.18
CA ALA A 98 -0.14 -0.09 -2.39
C ALA A 98 -0.27 1.00 -1.30
N GLU A 99 -0.88 2.12 -1.63
CA GLU A 99 -1.11 3.23 -0.68
C GLU A 99 -2.10 2.86 0.43
N VAL A 100 -3.19 2.19 0.08
CA VAL A 100 -4.15 1.68 1.08
C VAL A 100 -3.48 0.64 1.99
N ARG A 101 -2.70 -0.30 1.44
CA ARG A 101 -1.96 -1.28 2.24
C ARG A 101 -0.92 -0.62 3.15
N LEU A 102 -0.24 0.42 2.65
CA LEU A 102 0.69 1.22 3.46
C LEU A 102 -0.04 1.85 4.67
N ALA A 103 -1.20 2.46 4.44
CA ALA A 103 -2.00 3.08 5.50
C ALA A 103 -2.57 2.05 6.50
N GLN A 104 -2.82 0.82 6.06
CA GLN A 104 -3.21 -0.29 6.93
C GLN A 104 -2.06 -0.87 7.76
N GLY A 105 -0.82 -0.43 7.52
CA GLY A 105 0.37 -0.99 8.16
C GLY A 105 0.81 -2.33 7.57
N ASP A 106 0.28 -2.71 6.42
CA ASP A 106 0.69 -3.92 5.69
C ASP A 106 1.85 -3.58 4.74
N TRP A 107 3.03 -3.38 5.36
CA TRP A 107 4.22 -2.85 4.68
C TRP A 107 4.70 -3.72 3.52
N GLU A 108 4.61 -5.04 3.68
CA GLU A 108 5.06 -6.00 2.67
C GLU A 108 4.14 -5.98 1.43
N GLN A 109 2.81 -5.93 1.65
CA GLN A 109 1.85 -5.84 0.56
C GLN A 109 1.92 -4.48 -0.13
N ALA A 110 2.15 -3.39 0.63
CA ALA A 110 2.37 -2.07 0.08
C ALA A 110 3.57 -2.05 -0.87
N GLU A 111 4.72 -2.56 -0.43
CA GLU A 111 5.93 -2.64 -1.27
C GLU A 111 5.71 -3.52 -2.50
N SER A 112 5.09 -4.68 -2.34
CA SER A 112 4.81 -5.61 -3.44
C SER A 112 3.92 -4.99 -4.51
N ASN A 113 2.83 -4.32 -4.13
CA ASN A 113 1.92 -3.68 -5.08
C ASN A 113 2.58 -2.47 -5.76
N ALA A 114 3.35 -1.64 -5.02
CA ALA A 114 4.10 -0.52 -5.60
C ALA A 114 5.16 -1.00 -6.60
N SER A 115 5.88 -2.10 -6.31
CA SER A 115 6.84 -2.69 -7.23
C SER A 115 6.15 -3.19 -8.51
N ARG A 116 5.02 -3.89 -8.38
CA ARG A 116 4.24 -4.34 -9.55
C ARG A 116 3.72 -3.18 -10.37
N SER A 117 3.25 -2.11 -9.73
CA SER A 117 2.84 -0.87 -10.41
C SER A 117 4.01 -0.28 -11.20
N PHE A 118 5.18 -0.18 -10.57
CA PHE A 118 6.40 0.29 -11.23
C PHE A 118 6.78 -0.59 -12.43
N ASP A 119 6.66 -1.91 -12.33
CA ASP A 119 7.04 -2.84 -13.40
C ASP A 119 6.19 -2.72 -14.65
N VAL A 120 4.92 -2.38 -14.53
CA VAL A 120 3.99 -2.27 -15.66
C VAL A 120 3.68 -0.83 -16.05
N GLY A 121 4.06 0.15 -15.23
CA GLY A 121 3.77 1.57 -15.39
C GLY A 121 4.89 2.39 -16.04
N PRO A 122 4.69 3.71 -16.13
CA PRO A 122 5.68 4.64 -16.63
C PRO A 122 6.90 4.70 -15.71
N ARG A 123 8.09 4.85 -16.31
CA ARG A 123 9.36 4.95 -15.59
C ARG A 123 9.74 6.38 -15.19
N VAL A 124 8.89 7.35 -15.51
CA VAL A 124 9.04 8.77 -15.21
C VAL A 124 7.71 9.38 -14.80
N GLY A 125 7.75 10.54 -14.17
CA GLY A 125 6.56 11.28 -13.76
C GLY A 125 6.01 10.87 -12.40
N GLU A 126 4.82 11.37 -12.10
CA GLU A 126 4.23 11.28 -10.76
C GLU A 126 4.02 9.84 -10.28
N LEU A 127 3.46 8.98 -11.13
CA LEU A 127 3.20 7.58 -10.74
C LEU A 127 4.49 6.82 -10.40
N CYS A 128 5.57 7.04 -11.18
CA CYS A 128 6.89 6.50 -10.88
C CYS A 128 7.38 6.96 -9.50
N GLN A 129 7.23 8.25 -9.19
CA GLN A 129 7.63 8.80 -7.89
C GLN A 129 6.79 8.25 -6.73
N ARG A 130 5.47 8.15 -6.92
CA ARG A 130 4.57 7.54 -5.92
C ARG A 130 4.98 6.09 -5.60
N ASN A 131 5.29 5.31 -6.63
CA ASN A 131 5.76 3.92 -6.47
C ASN A 131 7.00 3.87 -5.57
N TRP A 132 8.04 4.64 -5.90
CA TRP A 132 9.28 4.65 -5.12
C TRP A 132 9.11 5.23 -3.73
N ARG A 133 8.24 6.23 -3.56
CA ARG A 133 7.93 6.81 -2.24
C ARG A 133 7.24 5.78 -1.35
N THR A 134 6.26 5.04 -1.88
CA THR A 134 5.60 3.95 -1.15
C THR A 134 6.58 2.87 -0.72
N MET A 135 7.45 2.41 -1.64
CA MET A 135 8.49 1.42 -1.32
C MET A 135 9.47 1.94 -0.25
N ALA A 136 9.87 3.21 -0.33
CA ALA A 136 10.76 3.82 0.67
C ALA A 136 10.12 3.82 2.06
N LEU A 137 8.86 4.25 2.17
CA LEU A 137 8.14 4.27 3.44
C LEU A 137 7.93 2.86 4.02
N ALA A 138 7.54 1.90 3.18
CA ALA A 138 7.36 0.51 3.62
C ALA A 138 8.67 -0.10 4.15
N ARG A 139 9.80 0.14 3.48
CA ARG A 139 11.14 -0.31 3.90
C ARG A 139 11.57 0.36 5.20
N GLU A 140 11.30 1.65 5.36
CA GLU A 140 11.60 2.38 6.59
C GLU A 140 10.84 1.81 7.79
N ARG A 141 9.53 1.53 7.63
CA ARG A 141 8.69 0.94 8.68
C ARG A 141 9.08 -0.49 9.04
N THR A 142 9.77 -1.20 8.17
CA THR A 142 10.33 -2.54 8.41
C THR A 142 11.81 -2.53 8.83
N GLY A 143 12.39 -1.35 9.13
CA GLY A 143 13.77 -1.19 9.59
C GLY A 143 14.84 -1.36 8.51
N ARG A 144 14.45 -1.44 7.23
CA ARG A 144 15.35 -1.58 6.08
C ARG A 144 15.82 -0.20 5.58
N HIS A 145 16.50 0.55 6.45
CA HIS A 145 16.84 1.96 6.21
C HIS A 145 17.70 2.19 4.98
N GLU A 146 18.70 1.33 4.72
CA GLU A 146 19.55 1.42 3.53
C GLU A 146 18.77 1.21 2.23
N GLU A 147 17.79 0.29 2.23
CA GLU A 147 16.94 0.06 1.08
C GLU A 147 15.94 1.20 0.90
N ALA A 148 15.45 1.79 1.98
CA ALA A 148 14.61 2.98 1.95
C ALA A 148 15.37 4.18 1.35
N HIS A 149 16.64 4.36 1.72
CA HIS A 149 17.50 5.41 1.13
C HIS A 149 17.66 5.21 -0.39
N ARG A 150 18.02 4.02 -0.82
CA ARG A 150 18.13 3.70 -2.25
C ARG A 150 16.79 3.92 -3.01
N ALA A 151 15.67 3.62 -2.40
CA ALA A 151 14.36 3.89 -3.01
C ALA A 151 14.10 5.39 -3.19
N ARG A 152 14.52 6.23 -2.24
CA ARG A 152 14.44 7.70 -2.37
C ARG A 152 15.36 8.24 -3.48
N GLU A 153 16.53 7.67 -3.65
CA GLU A 153 17.42 8.02 -4.79
C GLU A 153 16.74 7.66 -6.12
N ARG A 154 16.19 6.46 -6.25
CA ARG A 154 15.46 6.04 -7.46
C ARG A 154 14.23 6.91 -7.73
N MET A 155 13.57 7.44 -6.71
CA MET A 155 12.46 8.38 -6.88
C MET A 155 12.92 9.66 -7.60
N GLN A 156 14.14 10.15 -7.36
CA GLN A 156 14.67 11.33 -8.04
C GLN A 156 14.84 11.10 -9.55
N GLU A 157 15.18 9.87 -9.96
CA GLU A 157 15.32 9.50 -11.38
C GLU A 157 13.97 9.52 -12.13
N CYS A 158 12.83 9.49 -11.41
CA CYS A 158 11.51 9.62 -12.01
C CYS A 158 11.14 11.05 -12.44
N ARG A 159 11.94 12.05 -12.10
CA ARG A 159 11.65 13.46 -12.44
C ARG A 159 11.72 13.69 -13.94
N VAL A 160 10.76 14.44 -14.45
CA VAL A 160 10.76 14.92 -15.83
C VAL A 160 11.34 16.33 -15.83
N GLU A 161 12.48 16.50 -16.50
CA GLU A 161 13.04 17.84 -16.68
C GLU A 161 12.11 18.68 -17.60
N PRO A 162 11.76 19.91 -17.21
CA PRO A 162 11.00 20.77 -18.09
C PRO A 162 11.81 21.08 -19.36
N PRO A 163 11.14 21.16 -20.54
CA PRO A 163 11.85 21.50 -21.76
C PRO A 163 12.54 22.86 -21.62
N PRO A 164 13.72 23.04 -22.23
CA PRO A 164 14.44 24.31 -22.18
C PRO A 164 13.55 25.42 -22.75
N ARG A 165 13.43 26.52 -22.01
CA ARG A 165 12.73 27.73 -22.49
C ARG A 165 13.66 28.47 -23.45
N PHE A 166 13.25 28.55 -24.70
CA PHE A 166 13.93 29.35 -25.73
C PHE A 166 13.42 30.79 -25.70
#